data_bcdca457cdba484424b02f64580208d8
#
_entry.id   bcdca457cdba484424b02f64580208d8
#
_cell.length_a   1.000
_cell.length_b   1.000
_cell.length_c   1.000
_cell.angle_alpha   90.00
_cell.angle_beta   90.00
_cell.angle_gamma   90.00
#
_symmetry.space_group_name_H-M   'P 1'
#
loop_
_entity.id
_entity.type
_entity.pdbx_description
1 polymer ?
#
loop_
_entity_poly.entity_id
_entity_poly.type
_entity_poly.pdbx_seq_one_letter_code
_entity_poly.pdbx_strand_id
1 'polypeptide(L)'
;MTVLANVMTGAILRSRKLELARARAREAIDFVGLSAKEHMPARDLTTIDQRRLEMARALATEPRLLLLDEVMAGLNPAEIDQAVALVGRLAQRGLTIVIVEHVMRAIMAVARHIVVLDHGQKIAEGNPKEIVANQKVIRAYLGTDGVHGMAAGARQC
;
A
#
# COMPACT_ATOMS: atom_id res chain seq x y z
N MET A 1 22.63 3.58 6.07
CA MET A 1 22.27 4.78 5.29
C MET A 1 21.18 5.54 6.02
N THR A 2 21.15 6.88 5.93
CA THR A 2 20.02 7.69 6.41
C THR A 2 18.80 7.53 5.50
N VAL A 3 17.63 7.97 5.98
CA VAL A 3 16.39 8.06 5.18
C VAL A 3 16.65 8.80 3.87
N LEU A 4 17.22 10.02 3.95
CA LEU A 4 17.53 10.82 2.77
C LEU A 4 18.44 10.07 1.79
N ALA A 5 19.53 9.47 2.28
CA ALA A 5 20.45 8.75 1.42
C ALA A 5 19.79 7.53 0.72
N ASN A 6 18.87 6.84 1.41
CA ASN A 6 18.08 5.76 0.82
C ASN A 6 17.19 6.25 -0.32
N VAL A 7 16.44 7.33 -0.10
CA VAL A 7 15.51 7.85 -1.12
C VAL A 7 16.29 8.45 -2.30
N MET A 8 17.43 9.07 -2.05
CA MET A 8 18.32 9.56 -3.12
C MET A 8 18.78 8.47 -4.08
N THR A 9 18.91 7.21 -3.64
CA THR A 9 19.24 6.11 -4.57
C THR A 9 18.21 5.93 -5.68
N GLY A 10 16.91 6.14 -5.39
CA GLY A 10 15.85 6.16 -6.38
C GLY A 10 15.91 7.41 -7.28
N ALA A 11 16.11 8.58 -6.67
CA ALA A 11 16.12 9.85 -7.38
C ALA A 11 17.28 9.99 -8.40
N ILE A 12 18.46 9.42 -8.10
CA ILE A 12 19.62 9.45 -8.99
C ILE A 12 19.36 8.74 -10.32
N LEU A 13 18.50 7.73 -10.34
CA LEU A 13 18.13 7.03 -11.58
C LEU A 13 17.50 7.98 -12.62
N ARG A 14 16.86 9.06 -12.16
CA ARG A 14 16.19 10.05 -13.00
C ARG A 14 17.01 11.31 -13.25
N SER A 15 17.98 11.60 -12.40
CA SER A 15 18.80 12.81 -12.54
C SER A 15 20.24 12.54 -12.13
N ARG A 16 21.17 12.81 -13.06
CA ARG A 16 22.61 12.78 -12.76
C ARG A 16 23.10 13.98 -11.95
N LYS A 17 22.26 15.02 -11.79
CA LYS A 17 22.59 16.20 -10.97
C LYS A 17 22.21 15.91 -9.52
N LEU A 18 23.22 15.87 -8.65
CA LEU A 18 23.04 15.51 -7.24
C LEU A 18 22.05 16.41 -6.50
N GLU A 19 22.09 17.72 -6.76
CA GLU A 19 21.17 18.67 -6.12
C GLU A 19 19.71 18.42 -6.52
N LEU A 20 19.46 18.10 -7.80
CA LEU A 20 18.11 17.77 -8.25
C LEU A 20 17.64 16.43 -7.67
N ALA A 21 18.52 15.42 -7.60
CA ALA A 21 18.21 14.15 -6.94
C ALA A 21 17.87 14.37 -5.45
N ARG A 22 18.60 15.24 -4.75
CA ARG A 22 18.33 15.60 -3.37
C ARG A 22 16.98 16.31 -3.19
N ALA A 23 16.64 17.24 -4.07
CA ALA A 23 15.36 17.94 -4.02
C ALA A 23 14.18 16.97 -4.22
N ARG A 24 14.26 16.07 -5.20
CA ARG A 24 13.26 15.02 -5.46
C ARG A 24 13.12 14.05 -4.28
N ALA A 25 14.25 13.66 -3.70
CA ALA A 25 14.24 12.79 -2.54
C ALA A 25 13.52 13.45 -1.35
N ARG A 26 13.76 14.72 -1.09
CA ARG A 26 13.07 15.47 -0.03
C ARG A 26 11.58 15.64 -0.30
N GLU A 27 11.18 15.90 -1.55
CA GLU A 27 9.76 15.93 -1.93
C GLU A 27 9.06 14.59 -1.66
N ALA A 28 9.71 13.47 -2.02
CA ALA A 28 9.16 12.15 -1.76
C ALA A 28 9.09 11.84 -0.25
N ILE A 29 10.13 12.22 0.52
CA ILE A 29 10.18 12.07 1.98
C ILE A 29 9.07 12.88 2.66
N ASP A 30 8.87 14.12 2.23
CA ASP A 30 7.82 14.99 2.75
C ASP A 30 6.44 14.41 2.47
N PHE A 31 6.21 13.96 1.25
CA PHE A 31 4.94 13.37 0.85
C PHE A 31 4.53 12.16 1.71
N VAL A 32 5.48 11.32 2.09
CA VAL A 32 5.20 10.14 2.95
C VAL A 32 5.22 10.48 4.45
N GLY A 33 5.56 11.72 4.82
CA GLY A 33 5.57 12.20 6.22
C GLY A 33 6.81 11.79 7.01
N LEU A 34 7.97 11.70 6.36
CA LEU A 34 9.24 11.34 7.01
C LEU A 34 10.23 12.51 7.13
N SER A 35 9.82 13.76 6.87
CA SER A 35 10.71 14.93 6.86
C SER A 35 11.51 15.10 8.15
N ALA A 36 10.88 14.93 9.32
CA ALA A 36 11.54 15.01 10.63
C ALA A 36 12.59 13.91 10.86
N LYS A 37 12.60 12.87 10.03
CA LYS A 37 13.47 11.70 10.15
C LYS A 37 14.48 11.59 9.00
N GLU A 38 14.63 12.62 8.16
CA GLU A 38 15.46 12.54 6.94
C GLU A 38 16.93 12.17 7.22
N HIS A 39 17.46 12.54 8.39
CA HIS A 39 18.83 12.24 8.81
C HIS A 39 18.95 10.98 9.69
N MET A 40 17.84 10.38 10.08
CA MET A 40 17.81 9.17 10.90
C MET A 40 18.33 7.96 10.09
N PRO A 41 19.12 7.06 10.69
CA PRO A 41 19.47 5.78 10.06
C PRO A 41 18.19 4.98 9.76
N ALA A 42 18.08 4.41 8.55
CA ALA A 42 16.88 3.67 8.15
C ALA A 42 16.57 2.46 9.04
N ARG A 43 17.60 1.86 9.64
CA ARG A 43 17.45 0.72 10.59
C ARG A 43 16.74 1.08 11.89
N ASP A 44 16.71 2.38 12.25
CA ASP A 44 16.14 2.87 13.50
C ASP A 44 14.68 3.32 13.33
N LEU A 45 14.12 3.17 12.12
CA LEU A 45 12.73 3.45 11.81
C LEU A 45 11.79 2.37 12.37
N THR A 46 10.59 2.78 12.76
CA THR A 46 9.48 1.86 13.06
C THR A 46 9.02 1.11 11.80
N THR A 47 8.30 0.00 11.96
CA THR A 47 7.80 -0.79 10.81
C THR A 47 7.02 0.06 9.82
N ILE A 48 6.08 0.88 10.28
CA ILE A 48 5.30 1.77 9.40
C ILE A 48 6.19 2.79 8.68
N ASP A 49 7.20 3.34 9.36
CA ASP A 49 8.10 4.31 8.74
C ASP A 49 9.07 3.65 7.74
N GLN A 50 9.42 2.38 7.94
CA GLN A 50 10.14 1.59 6.94
C GLN A 50 9.29 1.41 5.67
N ARG A 51 7.99 1.09 5.81
CA ARG A 51 7.06 1.00 4.67
C ARG A 51 6.92 2.34 3.94
N ARG A 52 6.85 3.45 4.69
CA ARG A 52 6.87 4.80 4.11
C ARG A 52 8.18 5.10 3.38
N LEU A 53 9.32 4.68 3.92
CA LEU A 53 10.63 4.85 3.28
C LEU A 53 10.71 4.07 1.96
N GLU A 54 10.21 2.83 1.92
CA GLU A 54 10.15 2.02 0.70
C GLU A 54 9.32 2.73 -0.38
N MET A 55 8.14 3.26 -0.01
CA MET A 55 7.31 4.06 -0.92
C MET A 55 8.03 5.34 -1.37
N ALA A 56 8.68 6.09 -0.46
CA ALA A 56 9.41 7.31 -0.82
C ALA A 56 10.53 7.03 -1.82
N ARG A 57 11.27 5.93 -1.64
CA ARG A 57 12.33 5.50 -2.56
C ARG A 57 11.78 5.19 -3.95
N ALA A 58 10.63 4.49 -4.01
CA ALA A 58 9.96 4.22 -5.26
C ALA A 58 9.43 5.50 -5.93
N LEU A 59 8.80 6.40 -5.18
CA LEU A 59 8.28 7.68 -5.68
C LEU A 59 9.36 8.60 -6.24
N ALA A 60 10.55 8.60 -5.64
CA ALA A 60 11.68 9.39 -6.09
C ALA A 60 12.18 9.00 -7.50
N THR A 61 11.77 7.84 -8.01
CA THR A 61 12.00 7.45 -9.42
C THR A 61 11.00 8.09 -10.39
N GLU A 62 10.02 8.86 -9.91
CA GLU A 62 8.92 9.43 -10.69
C GLU A 62 8.19 8.37 -11.55
N PRO A 63 7.64 7.31 -10.94
CA PRO A 63 7.02 6.22 -11.66
C PRO A 63 5.65 6.64 -12.22
N ARG A 64 5.23 6.02 -13.32
CA ARG A 64 3.85 6.08 -13.83
C ARG A 64 2.98 4.95 -13.28
N LEU A 65 3.62 3.87 -12.86
CA LEU A 65 3.02 2.68 -12.26
C LEU A 65 3.80 2.32 -11.00
N LEU A 66 3.10 2.14 -9.90
CA LEU A 66 3.66 1.69 -8.61
C LEU A 66 3.09 0.31 -8.28
N LEU A 67 3.99 -0.65 -8.05
CA LEU A 67 3.65 -1.98 -7.57
C LEU A 67 3.94 -2.06 -6.08
N LEU A 68 2.93 -2.39 -5.29
CA LEU A 68 3.01 -2.53 -3.84
C LEU A 68 2.69 -3.98 -3.49
N ASP A 69 3.64 -4.63 -2.83
CA ASP A 69 3.50 -6.03 -2.42
C ASP A 69 3.55 -6.12 -0.90
N GLU A 70 2.44 -6.52 -0.29
CA GLU A 70 2.25 -6.71 1.16
C GLU A 70 2.75 -5.54 2.03
N VAL A 71 2.54 -4.30 1.58
CA VAL A 71 3.05 -3.11 2.29
C VAL A 71 2.37 -2.85 3.64
N MET A 72 1.27 -3.55 3.92
CA MET A 72 0.52 -3.44 5.18
C MET A 72 0.77 -4.64 6.11
N ALA A 73 1.60 -5.59 5.71
CA ALA A 73 1.96 -6.72 6.56
C ALA A 73 2.67 -6.27 7.84
N GLY A 74 2.22 -6.79 8.99
CA GLY A 74 2.79 -6.48 10.31
C GLY A 74 2.39 -5.12 10.90
N LEU A 75 1.50 -4.36 10.25
CA LEU A 75 0.96 -3.10 10.77
C LEU A 75 -0.26 -3.36 11.67
N ASN A 76 -0.41 -2.55 12.71
CA ASN A 76 -1.62 -2.53 13.52
C ASN A 76 -2.77 -1.79 12.79
N PRO A 77 -4.05 -1.90 13.27
CA PRO A 77 -5.19 -1.29 12.59
C PRO A 77 -5.07 0.22 12.31
N ALA A 78 -4.49 0.99 13.24
CA ALA A 78 -4.32 2.43 13.07
C ALA A 78 -3.22 2.76 12.02
N GLU A 79 -2.17 1.95 11.97
CA GLU A 79 -1.12 2.05 10.96
C GLU A 79 -1.62 1.65 9.56
N ILE A 80 -2.49 0.65 9.47
CA ILE A 80 -3.16 0.28 8.22
C ILE A 80 -3.97 1.46 7.69
N ASP A 81 -4.74 2.15 8.55
CA ASP A 81 -5.51 3.33 8.13
C ASP A 81 -4.62 4.45 7.59
N GLN A 82 -3.45 4.66 8.20
CA GLN A 82 -2.46 5.62 7.71
C GLN A 82 -1.88 5.21 6.35
N ALA A 83 -1.58 3.92 6.16
CA ALA A 83 -1.08 3.40 4.90
C ALA A 83 -2.13 3.51 3.79
N VAL A 84 -3.39 3.16 4.07
CA VAL A 84 -4.55 3.32 3.18
C VAL A 84 -4.70 4.79 2.75
N ALA A 85 -4.65 5.73 3.71
CA ALA A 85 -4.73 7.16 3.40
C ALA A 85 -3.57 7.63 2.52
N LEU A 86 -2.35 7.12 2.73
CA LEU A 86 -1.19 7.43 1.90
C LEU A 86 -1.37 6.92 0.47
N VAL A 87 -1.79 5.66 0.29
CA VAL A 87 -2.08 5.07 -1.02
C VAL A 87 -3.18 5.85 -1.74
N GLY A 88 -4.24 6.26 -1.03
CA GLY A 88 -5.31 7.09 -1.56
C GLY A 88 -4.80 8.43 -2.10
N ARG A 89 -3.90 9.12 -1.37
CA ARG A 89 -3.26 10.37 -1.83
C ARG A 89 -2.41 10.17 -3.09
N LEU A 90 -1.71 9.03 -3.19
CA LEU A 90 -0.92 8.68 -4.39
C LEU A 90 -1.83 8.50 -5.61
N ALA A 91 -2.94 7.78 -5.46
CA ALA A 91 -3.91 7.58 -6.52
C ALA A 91 -4.53 8.91 -6.99
N GLN A 92 -4.81 9.84 -6.07
CA GLN A 92 -5.32 11.19 -6.39
C GLN A 92 -4.32 12.04 -7.19
N ARG A 93 -3.02 11.78 -7.08
CA ARG A 93 -1.97 12.41 -7.93
C ARG A 93 -1.88 11.80 -9.34
N GLY A 94 -2.77 10.89 -9.71
CA GLY A 94 -2.82 10.27 -11.03
C GLY A 94 -1.83 9.10 -11.20
N LEU A 95 -1.25 8.60 -10.10
CA LEU A 95 -0.38 7.43 -10.14
C LEU A 95 -1.23 6.16 -10.29
N THR A 96 -0.89 5.34 -11.27
CA THR A 96 -1.46 3.99 -11.36
C THR A 96 -0.83 3.10 -10.31
N ILE A 97 -1.64 2.42 -9.51
CA ILE A 97 -1.17 1.56 -8.42
C ILE A 97 -1.74 0.17 -8.61
N VAL A 98 -0.87 -0.83 -8.57
CA VAL A 98 -1.24 -2.24 -8.39
C VAL A 98 -0.77 -2.65 -7.00
N ILE A 99 -1.69 -3.16 -6.19
CA ILE A 99 -1.41 -3.59 -4.83
C ILE A 99 -1.73 -5.08 -4.68
N VAL A 100 -0.79 -5.84 -4.15
CA VAL A 100 -1.00 -7.23 -3.73
C VAL A 100 -1.09 -7.22 -2.22
N GLU A 101 -2.23 -7.63 -1.70
CA GLU A 101 -2.53 -7.60 -0.26
C GLU A 101 -3.49 -8.73 0.11
N HIS A 102 -3.42 -9.14 1.36
CA HIS A 102 -4.36 -10.08 1.96
C HIS A 102 -5.24 -9.44 3.05
N VAL A 103 -5.00 -8.18 3.37
CA VAL A 103 -5.80 -7.41 4.35
C VAL A 103 -7.04 -6.86 3.64
N MET A 104 -8.15 -7.61 3.68
CA MET A 104 -9.40 -7.27 2.98
C MET A 104 -9.89 -5.84 3.24
N ARG A 105 -9.83 -5.39 4.51
CA ARG A 105 -10.23 -4.01 4.88
C ARG A 105 -9.47 -2.96 4.09
N ALA A 106 -8.18 -3.15 3.91
CA ALA A 106 -7.32 -2.22 3.20
C ALA A 106 -7.63 -2.23 1.69
N ILE A 107 -7.76 -3.42 1.10
CA ILE A 107 -8.11 -3.58 -0.31
C ILE A 107 -9.44 -2.88 -0.61
N MET A 108 -10.47 -3.13 0.21
CA MET A 108 -11.80 -2.54 0.02
C MET A 108 -11.80 -1.01 0.12
N ALA A 109 -10.88 -0.43 0.89
CA ALA A 109 -10.79 1.01 1.07
C ALA A 109 -10.11 1.74 -0.11
N VAL A 110 -9.18 1.08 -0.84
CA VAL A 110 -8.36 1.75 -1.86
C VAL A 110 -8.61 1.25 -3.28
N ALA A 111 -9.02 -0.01 -3.46
CA ALA A 111 -9.14 -0.61 -4.78
C ALA A 111 -10.40 -0.14 -5.51
N ARG A 112 -10.27 0.13 -6.81
CA ARG A 112 -11.39 0.33 -7.73
C ARG A 112 -11.74 -0.95 -8.48
N HIS A 113 -10.75 -1.79 -8.68
CA HIS A 113 -10.84 -3.06 -9.38
C HIS A 113 -10.01 -4.09 -8.65
N ILE A 114 -10.53 -5.30 -8.45
CA ILE A 114 -9.91 -6.36 -7.67
C ILE A 114 -9.90 -7.62 -8.51
N VAL A 115 -8.74 -8.28 -8.54
CA VAL A 115 -8.56 -9.63 -9.05
C VAL A 115 -8.22 -10.53 -7.86
N VAL A 116 -9.01 -11.59 -7.66
CA VAL A 116 -8.79 -12.54 -6.57
C VAL A 116 -8.13 -13.79 -7.12
N LEU A 117 -6.99 -14.13 -6.52
CA LEU A 117 -6.23 -15.32 -6.83
C LEU A 117 -6.33 -16.32 -5.67
N ASP A 118 -6.53 -17.59 -6.00
CA ASP A 118 -6.47 -18.70 -5.07
C ASP A 118 -5.67 -19.85 -5.71
N HIS A 119 -4.63 -20.32 -5.03
CA HIS A 119 -3.70 -21.35 -5.54
C HIS A 119 -3.21 -21.08 -6.98
N GLY A 120 -2.90 -19.81 -7.29
CA GLY A 120 -2.42 -19.39 -8.60
C GLY A 120 -3.49 -19.28 -9.68
N GLN A 121 -4.76 -19.49 -9.36
CA GLN A 121 -5.88 -19.37 -10.30
C GLN A 121 -6.73 -18.13 -9.98
N LYS A 122 -7.18 -17.42 -11.01
CA LYS A 122 -8.13 -16.34 -10.87
C LYS A 122 -9.52 -16.91 -10.57
N ILE A 123 -10.03 -16.66 -9.35
CA ILE A 123 -11.35 -17.12 -8.91
C ILE A 123 -12.44 -16.08 -9.01
N ALA A 124 -12.08 -14.79 -9.00
CA ALA A 124 -13.01 -13.68 -9.16
C ALA A 124 -12.30 -12.43 -9.70
N GLU A 125 -13.08 -11.52 -10.29
CA GLU A 125 -12.64 -10.21 -10.74
C GLU A 125 -13.84 -9.27 -10.75
N GLY A 126 -13.64 -8.00 -10.32
CA GLY A 126 -14.70 -7.00 -10.29
C GLY A 126 -14.41 -5.84 -9.36
N ASN A 127 -15.44 -5.02 -9.11
CA ASN A 127 -15.34 -3.95 -8.12
C ASN A 127 -15.45 -4.49 -6.67
N PRO A 128 -15.09 -3.70 -5.66
CA PRO A 128 -15.12 -4.15 -4.26
C PRO A 128 -16.47 -4.75 -3.81
N LYS A 129 -17.59 -4.17 -4.25
CA LYS A 129 -18.94 -4.67 -3.86
C LYS A 129 -19.25 -6.05 -4.45
N GLU A 130 -18.84 -6.27 -5.70
CA GLU A 130 -18.99 -7.56 -6.37
C GLU A 130 -18.12 -8.64 -5.71
N ILE A 131 -16.90 -8.29 -5.34
CA ILE A 131 -15.96 -9.22 -4.70
C ILE A 131 -16.46 -9.66 -3.32
N VAL A 132 -16.95 -8.74 -2.48
CA VAL A 132 -17.50 -9.08 -1.15
C VAL A 132 -18.72 -10.00 -1.25
N ALA A 133 -19.53 -9.85 -2.28
CA ALA A 133 -20.72 -10.67 -2.49
C ALA A 133 -20.42 -12.03 -3.17
N ASN A 134 -19.19 -12.25 -3.64
CA ASN A 134 -18.85 -13.43 -4.42
C ASN A 134 -18.63 -14.65 -3.51
N GLN A 135 -19.49 -15.66 -3.68
CA GLN A 135 -19.46 -16.89 -2.87
C GLN A 135 -18.14 -17.68 -2.96
N LYS A 136 -17.45 -17.65 -4.11
CA LYS A 136 -16.13 -18.30 -4.25
C LYS A 136 -15.08 -17.60 -3.38
N VAL A 137 -15.10 -16.27 -3.36
CA VAL A 137 -14.19 -15.46 -2.54
C VAL A 137 -14.47 -15.68 -1.06
N ILE A 138 -15.74 -15.66 -0.65
CA ILE A 138 -16.17 -15.91 0.73
C ILE A 138 -15.65 -17.27 1.21
N ARG A 139 -15.82 -18.33 0.41
CA ARG A 139 -15.33 -19.67 0.75
C ARG A 139 -13.81 -19.75 0.84
N ALA A 140 -13.09 -19.11 -0.09
CA ALA A 140 -11.63 -19.15 -0.12
C ALA A 140 -10.99 -18.40 1.08
N TYR A 141 -11.59 -17.29 1.54
CA TYR A 141 -11.05 -16.46 2.62
C TYR A 141 -11.58 -16.79 4.02
N LEU A 142 -12.85 -17.19 4.15
CA LEU A 142 -13.51 -17.41 5.44
C LEU A 142 -13.66 -18.90 5.78
N GLY A 143 -13.31 -19.78 4.85
CA GLY A 143 -13.55 -21.23 5.00
C GLY A 143 -15.04 -21.58 4.93
N THR A 144 -15.33 -22.88 4.95
CA THR A 144 -16.72 -23.40 4.90
C THR A 144 -17.54 -23.04 6.15
N ASP A 145 -16.89 -22.71 7.27
CA ASP A 145 -17.52 -22.42 8.56
C ASP A 145 -17.87 -20.94 8.76
N GLY A 146 -17.28 -20.02 7.97
CA GLY A 146 -17.49 -18.56 8.09
C GLY A 146 -18.83 -18.07 7.55
N VAL A 147 -19.55 -18.88 6.77
CA VAL A 147 -20.82 -18.49 6.12
C VAL A 147 -21.96 -18.33 7.14
N HIS A 148 -21.89 -18.94 8.33
CA HIS A 148 -22.94 -18.88 9.34
C HIS A 148 -22.86 -17.63 10.25
N GLY A 149 -21.72 -16.94 10.31
CA GLY A 149 -21.53 -15.77 11.20
C GLY A 149 -22.05 -14.44 10.61
N MET A 150 -22.05 -14.26 9.30
CA MET A 150 -22.46 -12.99 8.67
C MET A 150 -23.96 -12.85 8.47
N ALA A 151 -24.72 -13.96 8.42
CA ALA A 151 -26.18 -13.92 8.31
C ALA A 151 -26.88 -13.51 9.61
N ALA A 152 -26.21 -13.59 10.76
CA ALA A 152 -26.78 -13.25 12.05
C ALA A 152 -26.66 -11.77 12.41
N GLY A 153 -25.69 -11.03 11.85
CA GLY A 153 -25.47 -9.60 12.15
C GLY A 153 -26.33 -8.61 11.36
N ALA A 154 -27.03 -9.06 10.31
CA ALA A 154 -27.83 -8.19 9.43
C ALA A 154 -29.30 -8.03 9.86
N ARG A 155 -29.69 -8.55 11.02
CA ARG A 155 -31.10 -8.46 11.51
C ARG A 155 -31.28 -7.64 12.79
N GLN A 156 -30.28 -6.85 13.19
CA GLN A 156 -30.45 -5.92 14.31
C GLN A 156 -29.89 -4.55 13.91
N CYS A 157 -30.66 -3.81 13.15
CA CYS A 157 -30.77 -2.35 13.12
C CYS A 157 -32.08 -1.99 12.47
#